data_d1fecd89d539491a58ae0fd21761dcd5
#
_entry.id   d1fecd89d539491a58ae0fd21761dcd5
#
_cell.length_a   1.000
_cell.length_b   1.000
_cell.length_c   1.000
_cell.angle_alpha   90.00
_cell.angle_beta   90.00
_cell.angle_gamma   90.00
#
_symmetry.space_group_name_H-M   'P 1'
#
loop_
_entity.id
_entity.type
_entity.pdbx_description
1 polymer ?
#
loop_
_entity_poly.entity_id
_entity_poly.type
_entity_poly.pdbx_seq_one_letter_code
_entity_poly.pdbx_strand_id
1 'polypeptide(L)'
;MTESVLNQHSLDEINEWISRYPVEQKQSAVLAALRVAQHQNEGFLTTELMDACADVLDMPKIAVYEVASFYSMYETKPCGRHNIAICTNISCMLMGSDNIVEHVEKKYGIKLGQSTADGKIYLKVEEECLAACSGGPMMQVDHVYHTNLTPEKVCLLYTSPSPRDRG
;
A
#
# COMPACT_ATOMS: atom_id res chain seq x y z
N MET A 1 7.30 -2.01 -31.91
CA MET A 1 8.00 -2.05 -30.60
C MET A 1 6.91 -1.80 -29.58
N THR A 2 6.46 -2.85 -28.89
CA THR A 2 5.52 -2.71 -27.77
C THR A 2 6.23 -1.91 -26.69
N GLU A 3 5.72 -0.71 -26.36
CA GLU A 3 6.19 0.02 -25.20
C GLU A 3 6.10 -0.92 -23.99
N SER A 4 7.21 -1.08 -23.29
CA SER A 4 7.25 -1.89 -22.08
C SER A 4 6.30 -1.25 -21.06
N VAL A 5 5.38 -2.03 -20.52
CA VAL A 5 4.41 -1.57 -19.50
C VAL A 5 5.16 -1.07 -18.26
N LEU A 6 6.29 -1.71 -17.92
CA LEU A 6 7.24 -1.23 -16.92
C LEU A 6 8.22 -0.25 -17.57
N ASN A 7 8.39 0.93 -16.97
CA ASN A 7 9.38 1.90 -17.41
C ASN A 7 10.81 1.43 -17.07
N GLN A 8 11.83 2.05 -17.68
CA GLN A 8 13.22 1.63 -17.49
C GLN A 8 13.69 1.72 -16.04
N HIS A 9 13.29 2.76 -15.33
CA HIS A 9 13.66 2.93 -13.91
C HIS A 9 13.11 1.77 -13.05
N SER A 10 11.85 1.39 -13.26
CA SER A 10 11.23 0.25 -12.56
C SER A 10 11.91 -1.07 -12.92
N LEU A 11 12.26 -1.27 -14.19
CA LEU A 11 12.99 -2.46 -14.61
C LEU A 11 14.38 -2.54 -13.95
N ASP A 12 15.10 -1.43 -13.87
CA ASP A 12 16.42 -1.38 -13.23
C ASP A 12 16.33 -1.70 -11.74
N GLU A 13 15.34 -1.13 -11.04
CA GLU A 13 15.10 -1.43 -9.62
C GLU A 13 14.69 -2.90 -9.41
N ILE A 14 13.81 -3.45 -10.24
CA ILE A 14 13.42 -4.87 -10.16
C ILE A 14 14.65 -5.77 -10.38
N ASN A 15 15.49 -5.46 -11.37
CA ASN A 15 16.72 -6.22 -11.63
C ASN A 15 17.71 -6.13 -10.47
N GLU A 16 17.82 -5.00 -9.79
CA GLU A 16 18.61 -4.88 -8.56
C GLU A 16 18.08 -5.83 -7.48
N TRP A 17 16.77 -5.91 -7.29
CA TRP A 17 16.16 -6.85 -6.35
C TRP A 17 16.41 -8.32 -6.74
N ILE A 18 16.28 -8.66 -8.03
CA ILE A 18 16.58 -10.00 -8.55
C ILE A 18 18.04 -10.39 -8.24
N SER A 19 18.97 -9.47 -8.39
CA SER A 19 20.41 -9.73 -8.17
C SER A 19 20.77 -10.15 -6.73
N ARG A 20 19.85 -9.95 -5.78
CA ARG A 20 20.03 -10.35 -4.37
C ARG A 20 19.71 -11.83 -4.11
N TYR A 21 19.17 -12.52 -5.11
CA TYR A 21 18.77 -13.93 -5.02
C TYR A 21 19.62 -14.80 -5.98
N PRO A 22 19.76 -16.10 -5.72
CA PRO A 22 20.34 -17.01 -6.69
C PRO A 22 19.61 -16.97 -8.04
N VAL A 23 20.32 -17.19 -9.13
CA VAL A 23 19.78 -17.09 -10.50
C VAL A 23 18.54 -17.97 -10.71
N GLU A 24 18.55 -19.16 -10.11
CA GLU A 24 17.45 -20.15 -10.15
C GLU A 24 16.27 -19.75 -9.26
N GLN A 25 16.40 -18.71 -8.44
CA GLN A 25 15.38 -18.26 -7.48
C GLN A 25 14.96 -16.79 -7.70
N LYS A 26 15.08 -16.28 -8.92
CA LYS A 26 14.72 -14.89 -9.24
C LYS A 26 13.25 -14.56 -8.92
N GLN A 27 12.36 -15.55 -8.94
CA GLN A 27 10.96 -15.42 -8.51
C GLN A 27 10.80 -14.96 -7.06
N SER A 28 11.81 -15.13 -6.19
CA SER A 28 11.79 -14.63 -4.82
C SER A 28 11.73 -13.08 -4.74
N ALA A 29 12.03 -12.38 -5.83
CA ALA A 29 11.89 -10.94 -5.92
C ALA A 29 10.45 -10.45 -6.20
N VAL A 30 9.45 -11.35 -6.28
CA VAL A 30 8.07 -11.00 -6.67
C VAL A 30 7.44 -9.91 -5.81
N LEU A 31 7.64 -9.94 -4.49
CA LEU A 31 7.12 -8.91 -3.60
C LEU A 31 7.73 -7.53 -3.91
N ALA A 32 9.03 -7.49 -4.15
CA ALA A 32 9.69 -6.24 -4.51
C ALA A 32 9.25 -5.74 -5.90
N ALA A 33 9.14 -6.62 -6.89
CA ALA A 33 8.70 -6.29 -8.23
C ALA A 33 7.28 -5.70 -8.25
N LEU A 34 6.34 -6.32 -7.54
CA LEU A 34 4.98 -5.81 -7.42
C LEU A 34 4.92 -4.44 -6.72
N ARG A 35 5.75 -4.24 -5.68
CA ARG A 35 5.83 -2.94 -5.01
C ARG A 35 6.34 -1.85 -5.95
N VAL A 36 7.38 -2.12 -6.72
CA VAL A 36 7.93 -1.17 -7.71
C VAL A 36 6.90 -0.85 -8.78
N ALA A 37 6.23 -1.86 -9.31
CA ALA A 37 5.17 -1.70 -10.31
C ALA A 37 3.98 -0.87 -9.76
N GLN A 38 3.58 -1.12 -8.53
CA GLN A 38 2.51 -0.37 -7.85
C GLN A 38 2.88 1.10 -7.66
N HIS A 39 4.14 1.39 -7.28
CA HIS A 39 4.63 2.77 -7.15
C HIS A 39 4.67 3.49 -8.49
N GLN A 40 5.07 2.82 -9.57
CA GLN A 40 5.03 3.39 -10.92
C GLN A 40 3.62 3.82 -11.32
N ASN A 41 2.59 3.11 -10.86
CA ASN A 41 1.20 3.29 -11.28
C ASN A 41 0.33 3.91 -10.19
N GLU A 42 0.80 4.96 -9.56
CA GLU A 42 0.04 5.78 -8.61
C GLU A 42 -0.56 5.00 -7.41
N GLY A 43 0.01 3.86 -7.06
CA GLY A 43 -0.33 3.11 -5.85
C GLY A 43 -1.23 1.90 -6.06
N PHE A 44 -1.51 1.48 -7.30
CA PHE A 44 -2.26 0.26 -7.58
C PHE A 44 -1.68 -0.56 -8.74
N LEU A 45 -2.01 -1.84 -8.79
CA LEU A 45 -1.55 -2.80 -9.78
C LEU A 45 -2.65 -3.03 -10.83
N THR A 46 -2.32 -2.86 -12.11
CA THR A 46 -3.16 -3.34 -13.22
C THR A 46 -2.77 -4.76 -13.61
N THR A 47 -3.65 -5.44 -14.35
CA THR A 47 -3.36 -6.78 -14.88
C THR A 47 -2.11 -6.78 -15.75
N GLU A 48 -1.94 -5.74 -16.57
CA GLU A 48 -0.79 -5.59 -17.47
C GLU A 48 0.52 -5.43 -16.70
N LEU A 49 0.52 -4.71 -15.57
CA LEU A 49 1.70 -4.56 -14.71
C LEU A 49 2.05 -5.87 -14.01
N MET A 50 1.05 -6.60 -13.53
CA MET A 50 1.28 -7.92 -12.91
C MET A 50 1.82 -8.92 -13.94
N ASP A 51 1.29 -8.89 -15.17
CA ASP A 51 1.77 -9.70 -16.28
C ASP A 51 3.22 -9.36 -16.63
N ALA A 52 3.55 -8.08 -16.70
CA ALA A 52 4.92 -7.64 -16.97
C ALA A 52 5.90 -8.06 -15.85
N CYS A 53 5.48 -8.03 -14.60
CA CYS A 53 6.27 -8.58 -13.48
C CYS A 53 6.49 -10.10 -13.64
N ALA A 54 5.45 -10.83 -14.05
CA ALA A 54 5.54 -12.27 -14.29
C ALA A 54 6.57 -12.59 -15.38
N ASP A 55 6.54 -11.84 -16.48
CA ASP A 55 7.48 -12.03 -17.60
C ASP A 55 8.94 -11.75 -17.17
N VAL A 56 9.18 -10.68 -16.41
CA VAL A 56 10.53 -10.33 -15.91
C VAL A 56 11.06 -11.41 -14.95
N LEU A 57 10.18 -11.96 -14.10
CA LEU A 57 10.56 -12.95 -13.08
C LEU A 57 10.53 -14.39 -13.61
N ASP A 58 10.07 -14.61 -14.85
CA ASP A 58 9.87 -15.95 -15.43
C ASP A 58 8.94 -16.80 -14.56
N MET A 59 7.83 -16.21 -14.16
CA MET A 59 6.80 -16.84 -13.33
C MET A 59 5.50 -17.01 -14.12
N PRO A 60 4.69 -18.04 -13.79
CA PRO A 60 3.32 -18.07 -14.26
C PRO A 60 2.54 -16.84 -13.78
N LYS A 61 1.78 -16.20 -14.66
CA LYS A 61 0.97 -15.01 -14.35
C LYS A 61 0.05 -15.22 -13.15
N ILE A 62 -0.56 -16.42 -13.08
CA ILE A 62 -1.45 -16.76 -11.96
C ILE A 62 -0.73 -16.74 -10.61
N ALA A 63 0.53 -17.14 -10.54
CA ALA A 63 1.30 -17.11 -9.30
C ALA A 63 1.58 -15.67 -8.84
N VAL A 64 1.77 -14.73 -9.79
CA VAL A 64 1.90 -13.30 -9.46
C VAL A 64 0.56 -12.73 -8.97
N TYR A 65 -0.57 -13.13 -9.58
CA TYR A 65 -1.90 -12.71 -9.14
C TYR A 65 -2.25 -13.25 -7.75
N GLU A 66 -1.84 -14.49 -7.43
CA GLU A 66 -1.99 -15.06 -6.09
C GLU A 66 -1.26 -14.21 -5.05
N VAL A 67 -0.02 -13.80 -5.31
CA VAL A 67 0.74 -12.92 -4.41
C VAL A 67 0.07 -11.55 -4.29
N ALA A 68 -0.30 -10.92 -5.41
CA ALA A 68 -0.91 -9.59 -5.42
C ALA A 68 -2.27 -9.55 -4.70
N SER A 69 -3.03 -10.64 -4.74
CA SER A 69 -4.34 -10.74 -4.07
C SER A 69 -4.23 -11.20 -2.61
N PHE A 70 -3.17 -11.90 -2.24
CA PHE A 70 -3.00 -12.42 -0.89
C PHE A 70 -2.52 -11.34 0.09
N TYR A 71 -1.57 -10.50 -0.33
CA TYR A 71 -0.97 -9.51 0.55
C TYR A 71 -1.75 -8.19 0.53
N SER A 72 -2.20 -7.75 1.71
CA SER A 72 -2.99 -6.52 1.87
C SER A 72 -2.25 -5.23 1.48
N MET A 73 -0.91 -5.26 1.36
CA MET A 73 -0.12 -4.12 0.92
C MET A 73 -0.29 -3.77 -0.58
N TYR A 74 -0.88 -4.67 -1.36
CA TYR A 74 -1.14 -4.44 -2.78
C TYR A 74 -2.58 -4.05 -3.03
N GLU A 75 -2.76 -3.00 -3.82
CA GLU A 75 -4.05 -2.55 -4.30
C GLU A 75 -4.22 -2.97 -5.76
N THR A 76 -5.28 -3.70 -6.06
CA THR A 76 -5.59 -4.17 -7.44
C THR A 76 -6.64 -3.30 -8.12
N LYS A 77 -7.03 -2.20 -7.50
CA LYS A 77 -8.01 -1.22 -7.99
C LYS A 77 -7.47 0.19 -7.76
N PRO A 78 -7.87 1.15 -8.60
CA PRO A 78 -7.53 2.54 -8.38
C PRO A 78 -7.91 2.99 -6.96
N CYS A 79 -6.97 3.60 -6.27
CA CYS A 79 -7.13 4.13 -4.93
C CYS A 79 -6.77 5.62 -4.88
N GLY A 80 -7.11 6.30 -3.78
CA GLY A 80 -6.73 7.69 -3.59
C GLY A 80 -5.22 7.87 -3.46
N ARG A 81 -4.74 9.08 -3.74
CA ARG A 81 -3.31 9.44 -3.74
C ARG A 81 -2.61 9.13 -2.41
N HIS A 82 -3.30 9.39 -1.29
CA HIS A 82 -2.80 9.10 0.06
C HIS A 82 -3.54 7.92 0.65
N ASN A 83 -2.80 6.88 0.99
CA ASN A 83 -3.33 5.65 1.57
C ASN A 83 -3.27 5.74 3.09
N ILE A 84 -4.43 5.59 3.74
CA ILE A 84 -4.58 5.58 5.19
C ILE A 84 -5.02 4.18 5.62
N ALA A 85 -4.14 3.47 6.30
CA ALA A 85 -4.42 2.17 6.90
C ALA A 85 -4.50 2.33 8.43
N ILE A 86 -5.66 2.09 9.01
CA ILE A 86 -5.87 2.13 10.48
C ILE A 86 -5.86 0.70 10.99
N CYS A 87 -4.95 0.39 11.90
CA CYS A 87 -4.90 -0.94 12.51
C CYS A 87 -6.12 -1.16 13.42
N THR A 88 -6.93 -2.15 13.07
CA THR A 88 -8.11 -2.57 13.84
C THR A 88 -7.93 -3.93 14.53
N ASN A 89 -6.70 -4.46 14.53
CA ASN A 89 -6.39 -5.74 15.15
C ASN A 89 -6.48 -5.64 16.68
N ILE A 90 -6.58 -6.78 17.34
CA ILE A 90 -7.00 -6.92 18.77
C ILE A 90 -6.40 -5.86 19.70
N SER A 91 -5.08 -5.66 19.68
CA SER A 91 -4.43 -4.68 20.58
C SER A 91 -4.89 -3.25 20.32
N CYS A 92 -4.98 -2.84 19.05
CA CYS A 92 -5.43 -1.50 18.69
C CYS A 92 -6.93 -1.32 18.94
N MET A 93 -7.74 -2.35 18.71
CA MET A 93 -9.17 -2.37 19.01
C MET A 93 -9.41 -2.13 20.50
N LEU A 94 -8.72 -2.87 21.37
CA LEU A 94 -8.82 -2.70 22.84
C LEU A 94 -8.36 -1.31 23.30
N MET A 95 -7.50 -0.65 22.53
CA MET A 95 -7.01 0.71 22.81
C MET A 95 -7.85 1.79 22.10
N GLY A 96 -8.98 1.43 21.47
CA GLY A 96 -9.96 2.35 20.92
C GLY A 96 -9.76 2.72 19.44
N SER A 97 -9.15 1.84 18.61
CA SER A 97 -9.01 2.10 17.18
C SER A 97 -10.34 2.30 16.45
N ASP A 98 -11.42 1.68 16.90
CA ASP A 98 -12.74 1.85 16.30
C ASP A 98 -13.22 3.31 16.37
N ASN A 99 -12.92 4.01 17.46
CA ASN A 99 -13.21 5.45 17.57
C ASN A 99 -12.40 6.29 16.56
N ILE A 100 -11.17 5.85 16.26
CA ILE A 100 -10.33 6.50 15.23
C ILE A 100 -10.92 6.28 13.84
N VAL A 101 -11.35 5.05 13.53
CA VAL A 101 -12.02 4.73 12.26
C VAL A 101 -13.27 5.59 12.09
N GLU A 102 -14.18 5.59 13.08
CA GLU A 102 -15.40 6.41 13.03
C GLU A 102 -15.10 7.90 12.85
N HIS A 103 -14.09 8.41 13.53
CA HIS A 103 -13.67 9.80 13.41
C HIS A 103 -13.22 10.13 11.97
N VAL A 104 -12.39 9.28 11.36
CA VAL A 104 -11.88 9.46 9.99
C VAL A 104 -13.03 9.34 8.98
N GLU A 105 -13.89 8.32 9.13
CA GLU A 105 -15.06 8.15 8.28
C GLU A 105 -15.98 9.37 8.27
N LYS A 106 -16.31 9.88 9.46
CA LYS A 106 -17.13 11.09 9.61
C LYS A 106 -16.47 12.32 9.01
N LYS A 107 -15.18 12.48 9.21
CA LYS A 107 -14.42 13.65 8.76
C LYS A 107 -14.36 13.76 7.24
N TYR A 108 -14.15 12.63 6.56
CA TYR A 108 -13.98 12.61 5.10
C TYR A 108 -15.23 12.18 4.34
N GLY A 109 -16.27 11.72 5.04
CA GLY A 109 -17.52 11.28 4.41
C GLY A 109 -17.34 9.99 3.59
N ILE A 110 -16.36 9.15 3.95
CA ILE A 110 -16.04 7.89 3.28
C ILE A 110 -16.09 6.73 4.28
N LYS A 111 -16.16 5.51 3.78
CA LYS A 111 -16.07 4.28 4.57
C LYS A 111 -14.76 3.56 4.30
N LEU A 112 -14.43 2.60 5.16
CA LEU A 112 -13.32 1.66 4.90
C LEU A 112 -13.45 1.08 3.48
N GLY A 113 -12.34 1.04 2.75
CA GLY A 113 -12.28 0.60 1.35
C GLY A 113 -12.71 1.64 0.32
N GLN A 114 -12.94 2.90 0.72
CA GLN A 114 -13.36 3.97 -0.18
C GLN A 114 -12.35 5.11 -0.28
N SER A 115 -12.35 5.76 -1.44
CA SER A 115 -11.61 7.00 -1.66
C SER A 115 -12.54 8.22 -1.57
N THR A 116 -11.98 9.38 -1.20
CA THR A 116 -12.68 10.66 -1.29
C THR A 116 -13.02 11.01 -2.74
N ALA A 117 -14.07 11.79 -2.95
CA ALA A 117 -14.54 12.17 -4.29
C ALA A 117 -13.49 12.94 -5.11
N ASP A 118 -12.56 13.63 -4.45
CA ASP A 118 -11.45 14.35 -5.07
C ASP A 118 -10.22 13.45 -5.35
N GLY A 119 -10.32 12.13 -5.05
CA GLY A 119 -9.25 11.15 -5.27
C GLY A 119 -8.02 11.33 -4.39
N LYS A 120 -8.05 12.19 -3.37
CA LYS A 120 -6.87 12.47 -2.55
C LYS A 120 -6.61 11.41 -1.50
N ILE A 121 -7.64 10.92 -0.83
CA ILE A 121 -7.52 10.03 0.32
C ILE A 121 -8.21 8.70 0.00
N TYR A 122 -7.53 7.60 0.30
CA TYR A 122 -8.10 6.25 0.35
C TYR A 122 -8.03 5.74 1.77
N LEU A 123 -9.17 5.40 2.36
CA LEU A 123 -9.25 4.76 3.67
C LEU A 123 -9.25 3.24 3.48
N LYS A 124 -8.09 2.65 3.67
CA LYS A 124 -7.85 1.23 3.43
C LYS A 124 -8.56 0.35 4.44
N VAL A 125 -9.05 -0.80 4.00
CA VAL A 125 -9.38 -1.91 4.90
C VAL A 125 -8.08 -2.61 5.29
N GLU A 126 -7.73 -2.59 6.58
CA GLU A 126 -6.54 -3.27 7.07
C GLU A 126 -6.97 -4.48 7.91
N GLU A 127 -6.76 -5.65 7.33
CA GLU A 127 -7.11 -6.93 7.95
C GLU A 127 -5.98 -7.47 8.83
N GLU A 128 -4.75 -6.99 8.59
CA GLU A 128 -3.56 -7.46 9.28
C GLU A 128 -3.11 -6.47 10.38
N CYS A 129 -2.31 -6.97 11.31
CA CYS A 129 -1.69 -6.10 12.30
C CYS A 129 -0.52 -5.33 11.66
N LEU A 130 -0.52 -4.00 11.78
CA LEU A 130 0.56 -3.13 11.29
C LEU A 130 1.86 -3.21 12.14
N ALA A 131 1.94 -4.17 13.08
CA ALA A 131 3.13 -4.51 13.87
C ALA A 131 3.72 -3.39 14.75
N ALA A 132 2.92 -2.38 15.13
CA ALA A 132 3.31 -1.34 16.08
C ALA A 132 2.44 -1.33 17.34
N CYS A 133 2.16 -2.52 17.90
CA CYS A 133 1.20 -2.74 19.00
C CYS A 133 1.54 -2.00 20.29
N SER A 134 2.82 -1.71 20.55
CA SER A 134 3.25 -0.91 21.71
C SER A 134 2.81 0.56 21.66
N GLY A 135 2.38 1.03 20.50
CA GLY A 135 1.92 2.40 20.25
C GLY A 135 0.47 2.47 19.76
N GLY A 136 -0.37 1.50 20.12
CA GLY A 136 -1.79 1.54 19.76
C GLY A 136 -2.59 2.67 20.44
N PRO A 137 -3.72 3.12 19.89
CA PRO A 137 -4.15 2.87 18.53
C PRO A 137 -3.17 3.50 17.52
N MET A 138 -3.01 2.89 16.36
CA MET A 138 -2.05 3.36 15.37
C MET A 138 -2.60 3.27 13.95
N MET A 139 -2.04 4.08 13.06
CA MET A 139 -2.29 4.04 11.62
C MET A 139 -1.01 4.23 10.83
N GLN A 140 -1.06 3.88 9.57
CA GLN A 140 -0.05 4.17 8.58
C GLN A 140 -0.63 5.14 7.54
N VAL A 141 0.12 6.18 7.23
CA VAL A 141 -0.21 7.11 6.12
C VAL A 141 0.97 7.10 5.17
N ASP A 142 0.75 6.68 3.94
CA ASP A 142 1.79 6.61 2.90
C ASP A 142 3.08 5.90 3.40
N HIS A 143 2.94 4.77 4.09
CA HIS A 143 4.01 3.97 4.71
C HIS A 143 4.69 4.60 5.94
N VAL A 144 4.19 5.74 6.47
CA VAL A 144 4.70 6.36 7.70
C VAL A 144 3.80 5.99 8.87
N TYR A 145 4.37 5.46 9.94
CA TYR A 145 3.65 5.06 11.16
C TYR A 145 3.33 6.26 12.05
N HIS A 146 2.08 6.31 12.50
CA HIS A 146 1.57 7.26 13.48
C HIS A 146 0.95 6.49 14.64
N THR A 147 1.52 6.65 15.82
CA THR A 147 1.20 5.86 17.02
C THR A 147 0.54 6.70 18.12
N ASN A 148 -0.06 6.01 19.11
CA ASN A 148 -0.74 6.64 20.24
C ASN A 148 -1.77 7.68 19.78
N LEU A 149 -2.62 7.25 18.84
CA LEU A 149 -3.59 8.14 18.20
C LEU A 149 -4.70 8.56 19.13
N THR A 150 -5.10 9.81 18.98
CA THR A 150 -6.37 10.36 19.47
C THR A 150 -7.06 11.07 18.32
N PRO A 151 -8.38 11.31 18.35
CA PRO A 151 -9.07 12.07 17.30
C PRO A 151 -8.40 13.43 17.00
N GLU A 152 -7.87 14.10 18.01
CA GLU A 152 -7.18 15.39 17.89
C GLU A 152 -5.86 15.25 17.12
N LYS A 153 -5.05 14.20 17.44
CA LYS A 153 -3.80 13.93 16.71
C LYS A 153 -4.07 13.59 15.25
N VAL A 154 -5.10 12.82 14.98
CA VAL A 154 -5.52 12.49 13.61
C VAL A 154 -5.84 13.77 12.83
N CYS A 155 -6.54 14.72 13.44
CA CYS A 155 -6.82 16.01 12.81
C CYS A 155 -5.55 16.77 12.41
N LEU A 156 -4.53 16.78 13.26
CA LEU A 156 -3.27 17.50 13.00
C LEU A 156 -2.45 16.89 11.87
N LEU A 157 -2.46 15.55 11.72
CA LEU A 157 -1.69 14.86 10.68
C LEU A 157 -2.13 15.27 9.27
N TYR A 158 -3.42 15.55 9.07
CA TYR A 158 -3.96 15.93 7.76
C TYR A 158 -3.84 17.41 7.42
N THR A 159 -3.45 18.23 8.38
CA THR A 159 -3.15 19.65 8.14
C THR A 159 -1.68 19.89 7.82
N SER A 160 -0.83 18.88 8.03
CA SER A 160 0.58 18.93 7.67
C SER A 160 0.79 18.42 6.24
N PRO A 161 1.64 19.07 5.42
CA PRO A 161 1.94 18.58 4.08
C PRO A 161 2.57 17.18 4.16
N SER A 162 2.04 16.26 3.34
CA SER A 162 2.58 14.90 3.21
C SER A 162 4.03 14.94 2.68
N PRO A 163 4.88 13.96 3.02
CA PRO A 163 6.17 13.80 2.37
C PRO A 163 6.09 13.76 0.84
N ARG A 164 5.00 13.26 0.26
CA ARG A 164 4.75 13.25 -1.20
C ARG A 164 4.44 14.62 -1.77
N ASP A 165 4.00 15.57 -0.96
CA ASP A 165 3.68 16.95 -1.41
C ASP A 165 4.90 17.88 -1.31
N ARG A 166 6.07 17.36 -0.89
CA ARG A 166 7.32 18.11 -0.73
C ARG A 166 8.30 17.90 -1.89
N GLY A 167 7.83 17.30 -3.00
CA GLY A 167 8.62 17.08 -4.21
C GLY A 167 8.77 18.31 -5.07
#